data_67e3168742c1b787131438f125d36d2d
#
_entry.id   67e3168742c1b787131438f125d36d2d
#
_cell.length_a   1.000
_cell.length_b   1.000
_cell.length_c   1.000
_cell.angle_alpha   90.00
_cell.angle_beta   90.00
_cell.angle_gamma   90.00
#
_symmetry.space_group_name_H-M   'P 1'
#
loop_
_entity.id
_entity.type
_entity.pdbx_description
1 polymer ?
#
loop_
_entity_poly.entity_id
_entity_poly.type
_entity_poly.pdbx_seq_one_letter_code
_entity_poly.pdbx_strand_id
1 'polypeptide(L)'
;AYIVFGWLPSILIGRGLSATEAGLALSGSIIVQLFSSLAAPWLATRGKDQRLAIVVVMLLTLGGLFGCLYAPLDGLWGWAILLGLGQGGTFSLALTLIVLRSRDAHVAANLSSMAQGIGYTLASLGPFAVGVVHDWTGGWTAIGWIFAVIGLGAIVAGLGAGRARYVHVTCEKV
;
A
#
# COMPACT_ATOMS: atom_id res chain seq x y z
N ALA A 1 -2.27 -2.86 2.53
CA ALA A 1 -1.56 -3.91 3.29
C ALA A 1 -2.53 -4.79 4.08
N TYR A 2 -3.34 -4.26 5.02
CA TYR A 2 -4.21 -5.07 5.90
C TYR A 2 -5.16 -6.02 5.15
N ILE A 3 -5.79 -5.55 4.09
CA ILE A 3 -6.66 -6.39 3.25
C ILE A 3 -5.85 -7.52 2.60
N VAL A 4 -4.65 -7.23 2.13
CA VAL A 4 -3.78 -8.25 1.50
C VAL A 4 -3.36 -9.30 2.52
N PHE A 5 -2.93 -8.89 3.71
CA PHE A 5 -2.53 -9.84 4.76
C PHE A 5 -3.71 -10.73 5.22
N GLY A 6 -4.92 -10.17 5.30
CA GLY A 6 -6.09 -10.92 5.72
C GLY A 6 -6.69 -11.82 4.63
N TRP A 7 -6.67 -11.38 3.38
CA TRP A 7 -7.47 -12.04 2.35
C TRP A 7 -6.68 -12.68 1.21
N LEU A 8 -5.39 -12.30 0.98
CA LEU A 8 -4.60 -12.86 -0.12
C LEU A 8 -4.52 -14.40 -0.07
N PRO A 9 -4.26 -15.05 1.09
CA PRO A 9 -4.28 -16.52 1.12
C PRO A 9 -5.62 -17.11 0.72
N SER A 10 -6.73 -16.57 1.24
CA SER A 10 -8.09 -17.04 0.91
C SER A 10 -8.41 -16.87 -0.58
N ILE A 11 -8.00 -15.76 -1.17
CA ILE A 11 -8.13 -15.51 -2.61
C ILE A 11 -7.35 -16.55 -3.42
N LEU A 12 -6.11 -16.83 -3.05
CA LEU A 12 -5.25 -17.79 -3.74
C LEU A 12 -5.76 -19.23 -3.61
N ILE A 13 -6.27 -19.59 -2.42
CA ILE A 13 -6.92 -20.90 -2.19
C ILE A 13 -8.18 -21.00 -3.05
N GLY A 14 -9.00 -19.97 -3.12
CA GLY A 14 -10.18 -19.90 -3.99
C GLY A 14 -9.85 -20.02 -5.48
N ARG A 15 -8.61 -19.74 -5.87
CA ARG A 15 -8.08 -19.91 -7.23
C ARG A 15 -7.48 -21.30 -7.50
N GLY A 16 -7.46 -22.19 -6.50
CA GLY A 16 -7.03 -23.58 -6.63
C GLY A 16 -5.64 -23.90 -6.06
N LEU A 17 -4.98 -22.97 -5.36
CA LEU A 17 -3.73 -23.27 -4.66
C LEU A 17 -4.00 -23.99 -3.34
N SER A 18 -3.00 -24.78 -2.92
CA SER A 18 -2.99 -25.33 -1.56
C SER A 18 -2.79 -24.22 -0.52
N ALA A 19 -3.24 -24.45 0.71
CA ALA A 19 -3.05 -23.51 1.82
C ALA A 19 -1.56 -23.21 2.06
N THR A 20 -0.69 -24.21 1.86
CA THR A 20 0.76 -24.06 1.99
C THR A 20 1.32 -23.11 0.93
N GLU A 21 0.98 -23.29 -0.34
CA GLU A 21 1.44 -22.42 -1.43
C GLU A 21 0.94 -20.99 -1.28
N ALA A 22 -0.32 -20.81 -0.90
CA ALA A 22 -0.89 -19.49 -0.63
C ALA A 22 -0.17 -18.77 0.53
N GLY A 23 0.13 -19.51 1.61
CA GLY A 23 0.90 -19.00 2.73
C GLY A 23 2.35 -18.64 2.36
N LEU A 24 3.00 -19.48 1.55
CA LEU A 24 4.35 -19.20 1.05
C LEU A 24 4.39 -17.97 0.14
N ALA A 25 3.40 -17.80 -0.75
CA ALA A 25 3.30 -16.62 -1.61
C ALA A 25 3.15 -15.33 -0.79
N LEU A 26 2.30 -15.35 0.24
CA LEU A 26 2.17 -14.22 1.18
C LEU A 26 3.49 -13.96 1.92
N SER A 27 4.11 -14.99 2.49
CA SER A 27 5.38 -14.86 3.22
C SER A 27 6.50 -14.33 2.34
N GLY A 28 6.61 -14.82 1.11
CA GLY A 28 7.55 -14.31 0.11
C GLY A 28 7.33 -12.84 -0.19
N SER A 29 6.08 -12.42 -0.36
CA SER A 29 5.76 -10.99 -0.58
C SER A 29 6.16 -10.11 0.61
N ILE A 30 5.99 -10.60 1.85
CA ILE A 30 6.38 -9.89 3.08
C ILE A 30 7.90 -9.74 3.18
N ILE A 31 8.66 -10.78 2.82
CA ILE A 31 10.13 -10.70 2.80
C ILE A 31 10.59 -9.63 1.81
N VAL A 32 10.04 -9.64 0.60
CA VAL A 32 10.33 -8.62 -0.43
C VAL A 32 9.92 -7.22 0.04
N GLN A 33 8.79 -7.10 0.73
CA GLN A 33 8.31 -5.85 1.32
C GLN A 33 9.33 -5.26 2.30
N LEU A 34 9.99 -6.09 3.11
CA LEU A 34 11.04 -5.65 4.04
C LEU A 34 12.19 -4.95 3.28
N PHE A 35 12.72 -5.59 2.25
CA PHE A 35 13.80 -5.01 1.45
C PHE A 35 13.36 -3.72 0.73
N SER A 36 12.17 -3.71 0.15
CA SER A 36 11.61 -2.53 -0.51
C SER A 36 11.42 -1.37 0.46
N SER A 37 10.98 -1.63 1.69
CA SER A 37 10.79 -0.60 2.70
C SER A 37 12.08 0.10 3.12
N LEU A 38 13.21 -0.59 3.04
CA LEU A 38 14.53 -0.01 3.29
C LEU A 38 15.07 0.76 2.08
N ALA A 39 14.84 0.26 0.87
CA ALA A 39 15.38 0.84 -0.36
C ALA A 39 14.61 2.08 -0.84
N ALA A 40 13.28 2.08 -0.72
CA ALA A 40 12.43 3.12 -1.30
C ALA A 40 12.67 4.52 -0.73
N PRO A 41 12.86 4.75 0.58
CA PRO A 41 13.20 6.06 1.12
C PRO A 41 14.51 6.61 0.58
N TRP A 42 15.52 5.75 0.49
CA TRP A 42 16.83 6.13 -0.04
C TRP A 42 16.78 6.54 -1.52
N LEU A 43 16.00 5.83 -2.33
CA LEU A 43 15.79 6.20 -3.73
C LEU A 43 14.98 7.51 -3.85
N ALA A 44 13.95 7.68 -3.03
CA ALA A 44 13.08 8.85 -3.06
C ALA A 44 13.80 10.13 -2.63
N THR A 45 14.70 10.06 -1.66
CA THR A 45 15.42 11.24 -1.15
C THR A 45 16.47 11.78 -2.13
N ARG A 46 16.83 11.02 -3.18
CA ARG A 46 17.73 11.50 -4.24
C ARG A 46 17.08 12.54 -5.15
N GLY A 47 15.75 12.59 -5.23
CA GLY A 47 14.98 13.53 -6.03
C GLY A 47 14.39 14.67 -5.22
N LYS A 48 14.23 15.87 -5.83
CA LYS A 48 13.50 16.99 -5.21
C LYS A 48 11.99 16.74 -5.15
N ASP A 49 11.48 15.95 -6.07
CA ASP A 49 10.06 15.61 -6.22
C ASP A 49 9.89 14.08 -6.12
N GLN A 50 9.02 13.63 -5.23
CA GLN A 50 8.80 12.21 -4.95
C GLN A 50 7.60 11.61 -5.71
N ARG A 51 6.96 12.38 -6.61
CA ARG A 51 5.77 11.94 -7.34
C ARG A 51 6.02 10.68 -8.18
N LEU A 52 7.16 10.63 -8.90
CA LEU A 52 7.51 9.47 -9.70
C LEU A 52 7.66 8.22 -8.84
N ALA A 53 8.36 8.33 -7.71
CA ALA A 53 8.53 7.22 -6.78
C ALA A 53 7.17 6.70 -6.27
N ILE A 54 6.24 7.61 -5.91
CA ILE A 54 4.89 7.27 -5.46
C ILE A 54 4.13 6.52 -6.56
N VAL A 55 4.14 7.04 -7.79
CA VAL A 55 3.44 6.40 -8.92
C VAL A 55 4.00 5.01 -9.18
N VAL A 56 5.32 4.85 -9.18
CA VAL A 56 5.97 3.56 -9.41
C VAL A 56 5.57 2.54 -8.35
N VAL A 57 5.68 2.86 -7.06
CA VAL A 57 5.33 1.90 -6.00
C VAL A 57 3.84 1.58 -5.98
N MET A 58 2.98 2.54 -6.31
CA MET A 58 1.54 2.31 -6.43
C MET A 58 1.19 1.42 -7.62
N LEU A 59 1.84 1.61 -8.77
CA LEU A 59 1.65 0.73 -9.94
C LEU A 59 2.17 -0.68 -9.67
N LEU A 60 3.30 -0.83 -8.96
CA LEU A 60 3.79 -2.13 -8.52
C LEU A 60 2.80 -2.82 -7.57
N THR A 61 2.23 -2.07 -6.62
CA THR A 61 1.23 -2.59 -5.69
C THR A 61 -0.02 -3.07 -6.43
N LEU A 62 -0.59 -2.21 -7.29
CA LEU A 62 -1.80 -2.54 -8.04
C LEU A 62 -1.54 -3.67 -9.05
N GLY A 63 -0.46 -3.59 -9.81
CA GLY A 63 -0.08 -4.61 -10.78
C GLY A 63 0.15 -5.97 -10.13
N GLY A 64 0.91 -6.02 -9.02
CA GLY A 64 1.11 -7.23 -8.25
C GLY A 64 -0.19 -7.81 -7.69
N LEU A 65 -1.06 -6.94 -7.17
CA LEU A 65 -2.36 -7.37 -6.63
C LEU A 65 -3.28 -7.91 -7.73
N PHE A 66 -3.42 -7.19 -8.85
CA PHE A 66 -4.23 -7.66 -9.97
C PHE A 66 -3.64 -8.93 -10.59
N GLY A 67 -2.32 -9.07 -10.66
CA GLY A 67 -1.67 -10.29 -11.06
C GLY A 67 -2.01 -11.46 -10.13
N CYS A 68 -1.96 -11.27 -8.82
CA CYS A 68 -2.39 -12.29 -7.86
C CYS A 68 -3.88 -12.62 -7.95
N LEU A 69 -4.74 -11.66 -8.34
CA LEU A 69 -6.18 -11.86 -8.47
C LEU A 69 -6.60 -12.54 -9.77
N TYR A 70 -5.99 -12.18 -10.90
CA TYR A 70 -6.54 -12.50 -12.22
C TYR A 70 -5.58 -13.18 -13.19
N ALA A 71 -4.25 -13.02 -13.02
CA ALA A 71 -3.26 -13.58 -13.94
C ALA A 71 -3.11 -15.11 -13.77
N PRO A 72 -2.60 -15.85 -14.76
CA PRO A 72 -2.30 -17.26 -14.61
C PRO A 72 -1.40 -17.55 -13.40
N LEU A 73 -1.67 -18.68 -12.72
CA LEU A 73 -0.96 -19.07 -11.50
C LEU A 73 0.53 -19.40 -11.72
N ASP A 74 0.91 -19.72 -12.94
CA ASP A 74 2.31 -19.97 -13.32
C ASP A 74 3.23 -18.77 -13.02
N GLY A 75 2.69 -17.55 -13.08
CA GLY A 75 3.39 -16.32 -12.78
C GLY A 75 3.23 -15.82 -11.33
N LEU A 76 2.60 -16.58 -10.45
CA LEU A 76 2.23 -16.14 -9.10
C LEU A 76 3.37 -15.53 -8.31
N TRP A 77 4.55 -16.16 -8.33
CA TRP A 77 5.72 -15.68 -7.60
C TRP A 77 6.19 -14.31 -8.09
N GLY A 78 6.12 -14.06 -9.40
CA GLY A 78 6.43 -12.75 -9.97
C GLY A 78 5.46 -11.68 -9.48
N TRP A 79 4.16 -11.99 -9.44
CA TRP A 79 3.14 -11.07 -8.95
C TRP A 79 3.25 -10.82 -7.44
N ALA A 80 3.57 -11.85 -6.65
CA ALA A 80 3.80 -11.72 -5.22
C ALA A 80 5.04 -10.85 -4.92
N ILE A 81 6.12 -10.96 -5.71
CA ILE A 81 7.29 -10.11 -5.63
C ILE A 81 6.93 -8.65 -5.96
N LEU A 82 6.23 -8.40 -7.05
CA LEU A 82 5.78 -7.06 -7.43
C LEU A 82 4.91 -6.43 -6.35
N LEU A 83 4.00 -7.21 -5.78
CA LEU A 83 3.13 -6.79 -4.68
C LEU A 83 3.95 -6.39 -3.44
N GLY A 84 4.93 -7.21 -3.07
CA GLY A 84 5.83 -6.93 -1.95
C GLY A 84 6.65 -5.67 -2.16
N LEU A 85 7.25 -5.49 -3.35
CA LEU A 85 7.99 -4.28 -3.72
C LEU A 85 7.12 -3.04 -3.61
N GLY A 86 5.91 -3.11 -4.15
CA GLY A 86 4.96 -2.00 -4.12
C GLY A 86 4.52 -1.64 -2.71
N GLN A 87 4.10 -2.61 -1.90
CA GLN A 87 3.59 -2.36 -0.55
C GLN A 87 4.65 -1.82 0.39
N GLY A 88 5.87 -2.40 0.38
CA GLY A 88 6.98 -1.93 1.19
C GLY A 88 7.37 -0.50 0.83
N GLY A 89 7.50 -0.23 -0.47
CA GLY A 89 7.79 1.10 -0.98
C GLY A 89 6.70 2.12 -0.61
N THR A 90 5.44 1.77 -0.77
CA THR A 90 4.31 2.67 -0.46
C THR A 90 4.31 3.08 1.01
N PHE A 91 4.46 2.11 1.93
CA PHE A 91 4.46 2.38 3.36
C PHE A 91 5.62 3.26 3.78
N SER A 92 6.84 2.90 3.38
CA SER A 92 8.04 3.63 3.77
C SER A 92 8.13 5.03 3.13
N LEU A 93 7.66 5.18 1.88
CA LEU A 93 7.56 6.49 1.24
C LEU A 93 6.56 7.40 1.95
N ALA A 94 5.41 6.87 2.39
CA ALA A 94 4.44 7.65 3.15
C ALA A 94 5.06 8.24 4.43
N LEU A 95 5.79 7.42 5.20
CA LEU A 95 6.51 7.88 6.39
C LEU A 95 7.62 8.88 6.04
N THR A 96 8.36 8.63 4.98
CA THR A 96 9.43 9.53 4.50
C THR A 96 8.86 10.90 4.11
N LEU A 97 7.71 10.93 3.44
CA LEU A 97 7.05 12.18 3.05
C LEU A 97 6.61 13.01 4.27
N ILE A 98 6.15 12.38 5.34
CA ILE A 98 5.82 13.07 6.59
C ILE A 98 7.04 13.86 7.09
N VAL A 99 8.20 13.21 7.14
CA VAL A 99 9.45 13.85 7.59
C VAL A 99 9.89 14.94 6.62
N LEU A 100 9.91 14.65 5.31
CA LEU A 100 10.37 15.60 4.28
C LEU A 100 9.47 16.83 4.14
N ARG A 101 8.21 16.77 4.55
CA ARG A 101 7.23 17.88 4.45
C ARG A 101 7.04 18.61 5.78
N SER A 102 7.71 18.19 6.84
CA SER A 102 7.71 18.84 8.15
C SER A 102 8.92 19.74 8.30
N ARG A 103 8.74 20.89 8.96
CA ARG A 103 9.85 21.85 9.22
C ARG A 103 10.71 21.45 10.41
N ASP A 104 10.10 20.77 11.37
CA ASP A 104 10.74 20.32 12.59
C ASP A 104 10.15 19.00 13.09
N ALA A 105 10.79 18.41 14.10
CA ALA A 105 10.41 17.11 14.66
C ALA A 105 9.01 17.13 15.31
N HIS A 106 8.60 18.26 15.91
CA HIS A 106 7.29 18.37 16.55
C HIS A 106 6.15 18.34 15.51
N VAL A 107 6.31 19.09 14.41
CA VAL A 107 5.37 19.05 13.28
C VAL A 107 5.33 17.67 12.65
N ALA A 108 6.48 17.02 12.49
CA ALA A 108 6.54 15.64 11.96
C ALA A 108 5.79 14.65 12.85
N ALA A 109 5.96 14.74 14.18
CA ALA A 109 5.28 13.87 15.14
C ALA A 109 3.75 14.06 15.08
N ASN A 110 3.28 15.31 15.10
CA ASN A 110 1.86 15.62 15.04
C ASN A 110 1.22 15.16 13.72
N LEU A 111 1.90 15.43 12.60
CA LEU A 111 1.43 14.99 11.27
C LEU A 111 1.40 13.46 11.18
N SER A 112 2.41 12.79 11.73
CA SER A 112 2.50 11.32 11.76
C SER A 112 1.36 10.73 12.60
N SER A 113 1.12 11.26 13.80
CA SER A 113 0.06 10.79 14.70
C SER A 113 -1.33 10.94 14.06
N MET A 114 -1.59 12.10 13.42
CA MET A 114 -2.84 12.34 12.72
C MET A 114 -3.00 11.41 11.53
N ALA A 115 -2.00 11.33 10.65
CA ALA A 115 -2.05 10.51 9.45
C ALA A 115 -2.19 9.01 9.76
N GLN A 116 -1.44 8.51 10.75
CA GLN A 116 -1.51 7.12 11.16
C GLN A 116 -2.78 6.82 11.95
N GLY A 117 -3.22 7.69 12.85
CA GLY A 117 -4.46 7.52 13.61
C GLY A 117 -5.67 7.39 12.69
N ILE A 118 -5.88 8.38 11.81
CA ILE A 118 -6.98 8.34 10.85
C ILE A 118 -6.79 7.19 9.84
N GLY A 119 -5.56 7.04 9.33
CA GLY A 119 -5.24 6.03 8.32
C GLY A 119 -5.46 4.60 8.81
N TYR A 120 -5.02 4.27 10.02
CA TYR A 120 -5.22 2.91 10.58
C TYR A 120 -6.67 2.65 10.96
N THR A 121 -7.39 3.66 11.45
CA THR A 121 -8.84 3.54 11.71
C THR A 121 -9.60 3.21 10.43
N LEU A 122 -9.32 3.92 9.34
CA LEU A 122 -9.93 3.61 8.04
C LEU A 122 -9.47 2.26 7.48
N ALA A 123 -8.18 1.95 7.63
CA ALA A 123 -7.61 0.70 7.13
C ALA A 123 -8.16 -0.54 7.86
N SER A 124 -8.54 -0.44 9.13
CA SER A 124 -9.14 -1.53 9.89
C SER A 124 -10.51 -1.96 9.35
N LEU A 125 -11.24 -1.04 8.71
CA LEU A 125 -12.53 -1.33 8.07
C LEU A 125 -12.35 -2.12 6.75
N GLY A 126 -11.16 -2.08 6.16
CA GLY A 126 -10.88 -2.70 4.86
C GLY A 126 -11.14 -4.21 4.82
N PRO A 127 -10.52 -5.01 5.70
CA PRO A 127 -10.75 -6.46 5.73
C PRO A 127 -12.22 -6.83 5.97
N PHE A 128 -12.93 -6.07 6.82
CA PHE A 128 -14.35 -6.26 7.06
C PHE A 128 -15.19 -5.98 5.80
N ALA A 129 -14.94 -4.85 5.13
CA ALA A 129 -15.64 -4.48 3.92
C ALA A 129 -15.45 -5.52 2.80
N VAL A 130 -14.23 -6.06 2.65
CA VAL A 130 -13.93 -7.12 1.70
C VAL A 130 -14.71 -8.39 2.01
N GLY A 131 -14.80 -8.78 3.29
CA GLY A 131 -15.61 -9.94 3.71
C GLY A 131 -17.07 -9.78 3.35
N VAL A 132 -17.69 -8.66 3.71
CA VAL A 132 -19.11 -8.36 3.39
C VAL A 132 -19.35 -8.39 1.88
N VAL A 133 -18.48 -7.77 1.09
CA VAL A 133 -18.61 -7.75 -0.39
C VAL A 133 -18.45 -9.16 -0.97
N HIS A 134 -17.51 -9.93 -0.44
CA HIS A 134 -17.34 -11.32 -0.87
C HIS A 134 -18.59 -12.17 -0.58
N ASP A 135 -19.17 -12.06 0.62
CA ASP A 135 -20.37 -12.79 1.01
C ASP A 135 -21.59 -12.43 0.14
N TRP A 136 -21.73 -11.15 -0.24
CA TRP A 136 -22.82 -10.69 -1.09
C TRP A 136 -22.67 -11.05 -2.57
N THR A 137 -21.43 -11.03 -3.08
CA THR A 137 -21.18 -11.24 -4.52
C THR A 137 -20.78 -12.66 -4.86
N GLY A 138 -20.39 -13.46 -3.89
CA GLY A 138 -19.93 -14.84 -4.06
C GLY A 138 -18.61 -14.98 -4.83
N GLY A 139 -17.85 -13.86 -5.00
CA GLY A 139 -16.64 -13.88 -5.80
C GLY A 139 -15.63 -12.77 -5.48
N TRP A 140 -14.45 -12.88 -6.10
CA TRP A 140 -13.35 -11.95 -5.89
C TRP A 140 -13.31 -10.77 -6.88
N THR A 141 -14.15 -10.80 -7.92
CA THR A 141 -14.14 -9.79 -9.00
C THR A 141 -14.51 -8.39 -8.50
N ALA A 142 -15.54 -8.29 -7.65
CA ALA A 142 -15.95 -7.02 -7.09
C ALA A 142 -14.87 -6.38 -6.20
N ILE A 143 -14.09 -7.21 -5.54
CA ILE A 143 -12.99 -6.78 -4.68
C ILE A 143 -11.86 -6.13 -5.48
N GLY A 144 -11.57 -6.62 -6.68
CA GLY A 144 -10.62 -5.99 -7.59
C GLY A 144 -11.03 -4.55 -7.96
N TRP A 145 -12.31 -4.29 -8.19
CA TRP A 145 -12.81 -2.94 -8.45
C TRP A 145 -12.63 -2.01 -7.25
N ILE A 146 -12.87 -2.51 -6.03
CA ILE A 146 -12.62 -1.74 -4.79
C ILE A 146 -11.14 -1.36 -4.72
N PHE A 147 -10.23 -2.30 -5.00
CA PHE A 147 -8.80 -2.02 -5.02
C PHE A 147 -8.40 -1.02 -6.10
N ALA A 148 -9.01 -1.09 -7.29
CA ALA A 148 -8.77 -0.13 -8.36
C ALA A 148 -9.13 1.28 -7.92
N VAL A 149 -10.32 1.47 -7.35
CA VAL A 149 -10.81 2.78 -6.90
C VAL A 149 -9.93 3.34 -5.77
N ILE A 150 -9.64 2.53 -4.75
CA ILE A 150 -8.76 2.92 -3.64
C ILE A 150 -7.36 3.26 -4.15
N GLY A 151 -6.81 2.43 -5.05
CA GLY A 151 -5.48 2.63 -5.61
C GLY A 151 -5.37 3.89 -6.45
N LEU A 152 -6.37 4.18 -7.29
CA LEU A 152 -6.43 5.42 -8.06
C LEU A 152 -6.54 6.64 -7.13
N GLY A 153 -7.39 6.59 -6.12
CA GLY A 153 -7.50 7.64 -5.11
C GLY A 153 -6.18 7.87 -4.38
N ALA A 154 -5.47 6.80 -4.02
CA ALA A 154 -4.17 6.88 -3.38
C ALA A 154 -3.09 7.48 -4.30
N ILE A 155 -3.11 7.18 -5.61
CA ILE A 155 -2.21 7.81 -6.59
C ILE A 155 -2.49 9.32 -6.65
N VAL A 156 -3.74 9.73 -6.77
CA VAL A 156 -4.11 11.15 -6.84
C VAL A 156 -3.67 11.90 -5.57
N ALA A 157 -3.98 11.35 -4.40
CA ALA A 157 -3.56 11.92 -3.12
C ALA A 157 -2.02 11.95 -2.99
N GLY A 158 -1.35 10.88 -3.40
CA GLY A 158 0.10 10.75 -3.40
C GLY A 158 0.78 11.76 -4.32
N LEU A 159 0.24 12.03 -5.50
CA LEU A 159 0.73 13.08 -6.40
C LEU A 159 0.63 14.48 -5.75
N GLY A 160 -0.39 14.71 -4.93
CA GLY A 160 -0.51 15.92 -4.12
C GLY A 160 0.58 16.00 -3.04
N ALA A 161 0.74 14.95 -2.25
CA ALA A 161 1.71 14.86 -1.15
C ALA A 161 3.17 14.83 -1.62
N GLY A 162 3.43 14.29 -2.81
CA GLY A 162 4.76 14.21 -3.43
C GLY A 162 5.34 15.55 -3.88
N ARG A 163 4.54 16.63 -3.92
CA ARG A 163 5.02 17.97 -4.27
C ARG A 163 6.03 18.48 -3.24
N ALA A 164 7.07 19.18 -3.70
CA ALA A 164 8.08 19.80 -2.83
C ALA A 164 7.49 21.04 -2.09
N ARG A 165 6.55 20.82 -1.15
CA ARG A 165 5.93 21.86 -0.33
C ARG A 165 5.94 21.44 1.14
N TYR A 166 6.21 22.40 2.03
CA TYR A 166 6.13 22.16 3.48
C TYR A 166 4.70 22.38 3.97
N VAL A 167 4.34 21.63 5.01
CA VAL A 167 3.11 21.86 5.77
C VAL A 167 3.28 23.12 6.62
N HIS A 168 2.42 24.10 6.42
CA HIS A 168 2.39 25.31 7.26
C HIS A 168 1.47 25.04 8.44
N VAL A 169 2.02 25.06 9.64
CA VAL A 169 1.22 25.12 10.88
C VAL A 169 1.08 26.59 11.23
N THR A 170 -0.15 27.11 11.17
CA THR A 170 -0.47 28.41 11.77
C THR A 170 -0.46 28.21 13.28
N CYS A 171 0.63 28.57 13.96
CA CYS A 171 0.58 28.73 15.41
C CYS A 171 -0.32 29.92 15.70
N GLU A 172 -1.56 29.68 16.06
CA GLU A 172 -2.37 30.68 16.73
C GLU A 172 -1.68 30.93 18.07
N LYS A 173 -1.11 32.13 18.24
CA LYS A 173 -0.55 32.56 19.51
C LYS A 173 -1.71 32.71 20.49
N VAL A 174 -1.80 31.77 21.44
CA VAL A 174 -2.58 31.94 22.67
C VAL A 174 -1.81 32.87 23.59
#